data_aed7ecea32d94bba795db6e2739ea2d6
#
_entry.id   aed7ecea32d94bba795db6e2739ea2d6
#
_cell.length_a   1.000
_cell.length_b   1.000
_cell.length_c   1.000
_cell.angle_alpha   90.00
_cell.angle_beta   90.00
_cell.angle_gamma   90.00
#
_symmetry.space_group_name_H-M   'P 1'
#
loop_
_entity.id
_entity.type
_entity.pdbx_description
1 polymer ?
#
loop_
_entity_poly.entity_id
_entity_poly.type
_entity_poly.pdbx_seq_one_letter_code
_entity_poly.pdbx_strand_id
1 'polypeptide(L)'
;MLFRSEFAEMGFIPAGAYRNRDFAENGVHVAGDISRAMQDIMYDPQTSGGLLIAVAEKDAAQLHHELVESGVQASIVGHVTEAQDYSIILR
;
A
#
# COMPACT_ATOMS: atom_id res chain seq x y z
N MET A 1 -13.40 18.06 -1.17
CA MET A 1 -12.43 17.30 -0.34
C MET A 1 -11.33 16.74 -1.22
N LEU A 2 -10.09 16.94 -0.85
CA LEU A 2 -8.96 16.40 -1.59
C LEU A 2 -8.68 14.95 -1.17
N PHE A 3 -8.32 14.12 -2.14
CA PHE A 3 -7.84 12.76 -1.86
C PHE A 3 -6.42 12.79 -1.27
N ARG A 4 -6.05 11.70 -0.61
CA ARG A 4 -4.74 11.59 0.05
C ARG A 4 -3.56 11.83 -0.91
N SER A 5 -3.65 11.34 -2.15
CA SER A 5 -2.62 11.57 -3.16
C SER A 5 -2.48 13.05 -3.53
N GLU A 6 -3.59 13.79 -3.59
CA GLU A 6 -3.56 15.22 -3.88
C GLU A 6 -2.90 16.00 -2.74
N PHE A 7 -3.17 15.64 -1.50
CA PHE A 7 -2.49 16.23 -0.34
C PHE A 7 -0.99 15.94 -0.38
N ALA A 8 -0.58 14.72 -0.75
CA ALA A 8 0.83 14.36 -0.85
C ALA A 8 1.54 15.18 -1.93
N GLU A 9 0.91 15.38 -3.09
CA GLU A 9 1.47 16.20 -4.18
C GLU A 9 1.60 17.68 -3.77
N MET A 10 0.76 18.13 -2.88
CA MET A 10 0.79 19.50 -2.34
C MET A 10 1.74 19.62 -1.13
N GLY A 11 2.40 18.55 -0.73
CA GLY A 11 3.33 18.56 0.41
C GLY A 11 2.68 18.34 1.77
N PHE A 12 1.42 17.97 1.84
CA PHE A 12 0.71 17.71 3.09
C PHE A 12 0.89 16.25 3.53
N ILE A 13 2.11 15.92 3.97
CA ILE A 13 2.46 14.57 4.40
C ILE A 13 2.64 14.55 5.92
N PRO A 14 1.98 13.63 6.65
CA PRO A 14 2.19 13.50 8.09
C PRO A 14 3.65 13.18 8.43
N ALA A 15 4.16 13.75 9.51
CA ALA A 15 5.52 13.48 9.97
C ALA A 15 5.78 11.99 10.23
N GLY A 16 4.76 11.23 10.62
CA GLY A 16 4.84 9.78 10.79
C GLY A 16 5.18 9.05 9.52
N ALA A 17 4.73 9.54 8.35
CA ALA A 17 5.06 8.94 7.06
C ALA A 17 6.57 9.02 6.79
N TYR A 18 7.20 10.13 7.07
CA TYR A 18 8.65 10.29 6.92
C TYR A 18 9.42 9.37 7.86
N ARG A 19 8.96 9.23 9.11
CA ARG A 19 9.59 8.30 10.06
C ARG A 19 9.47 6.85 9.61
N ASN A 20 8.32 6.46 9.08
CA ASN A 20 8.12 5.11 8.54
C ASN A 20 9.03 4.85 7.35
N ARG A 21 9.20 5.83 6.46
CA ARG A 21 10.12 5.74 5.34
C ARG A 21 11.55 5.52 5.82
N ASP A 22 12.04 6.33 6.75
CA ASP A 22 13.40 6.23 7.26
C ASP A 22 13.66 4.85 7.86
N PHE A 23 12.66 4.27 8.52
CA PHE A 23 12.77 2.93 9.10
C PHE A 23 12.78 1.82 8.04
N ALA A 24 11.92 1.92 7.03
CA ALA A 24 11.60 0.80 6.14
C ALA A 24 12.22 0.87 4.74
N GLU A 25 12.71 2.05 4.30
CA GLU A 25 13.07 2.24 2.89
C GLU A 25 14.16 1.31 2.38
N ASN A 26 15.08 0.84 3.23
CA ASN A 26 16.11 -0.09 2.83
C ASN A 26 15.56 -1.46 2.42
N GLY A 27 14.37 -1.82 2.88
CA GLY A 27 13.70 -3.07 2.53
C GLY A 27 12.71 -2.92 1.39
N VAL A 28 12.56 -1.73 0.83
CA VAL A 28 11.60 -1.42 -0.23
C VAL A 28 12.32 -1.06 -1.52
N HIS A 29 11.96 -1.73 -2.61
CA HIS A 29 12.44 -1.41 -3.95
C HIS A 29 11.30 -0.84 -4.79
N VAL A 30 11.54 0.30 -5.41
CA VAL A 30 10.58 0.91 -6.34
C VAL A 30 10.95 0.51 -7.75
N ALA A 31 10.15 -0.39 -8.33
CA ALA A 31 10.34 -0.86 -9.70
C ALA A 31 9.28 -0.19 -10.58
N GLY A 32 9.71 0.68 -11.47
CA GLY A 32 8.81 1.38 -12.36
C GLY A 32 8.67 2.86 -12.00
N ASP A 33 7.69 3.49 -12.62
CA ASP A 33 7.53 4.94 -12.58
C ASP A 33 6.47 5.33 -11.55
N ILE A 34 6.83 5.25 -10.27
CA ILE A 34 5.94 5.56 -9.16
C ILE A 34 6.32 6.94 -8.62
N SER A 35 5.35 7.86 -8.59
CA SER A 35 5.57 9.24 -8.13
C SER A 35 6.01 9.29 -6.66
N ARG A 36 6.75 10.32 -6.30
CA ARG A 36 7.16 10.54 -4.90
C ARG A 36 5.96 10.66 -3.98
N ALA A 37 4.90 11.33 -4.42
CA ALA A 37 3.68 11.47 -3.64
C ALA A 37 3.02 10.11 -3.36
N MET A 38 2.98 9.22 -4.35
CA MET A 38 2.43 7.88 -4.16
C MET A 38 3.32 7.04 -3.22
N GLN A 39 4.64 7.15 -3.34
CA GLN A 39 5.56 6.50 -2.41
C GLN A 39 5.35 6.98 -0.97
N ASP A 40 5.15 8.28 -0.78
CA ASP A 40 4.90 8.86 0.54
C ASP A 40 3.63 8.29 1.17
N ILE A 41 2.58 8.08 0.39
CA ILE A 41 1.33 7.47 0.85
C ILE A 41 1.56 6.05 1.37
N MET A 42 2.46 5.29 0.75
CA MET A 42 2.75 3.92 1.17
C MET A 42 3.32 3.84 2.58
N TYR A 43 3.95 4.90 3.06
CA TYR A 43 4.51 4.98 4.42
C TYR A 43 3.57 5.65 5.42
N ASP A 44 2.39 6.08 5.00
CA ASP A 44 1.45 6.78 5.87
C ASP A 44 0.98 5.90 7.03
N PRO A 45 1.05 6.38 8.28
CA PRO A 45 0.57 5.61 9.43
C PRO A 45 -0.96 5.63 9.47
N GLN A 46 -1.58 4.60 8.93
CA GLN A 46 -3.03 4.49 8.78
C GLN A 46 -3.67 3.69 9.93
N THR A 47 -3.42 4.10 11.15
CA THR A 47 -4.09 3.54 12.31
C THR A 47 -5.60 3.76 12.17
N SER A 48 -6.40 2.73 12.32
CA SER A 48 -7.84 2.77 12.08
C SER A 48 -8.24 2.97 10.61
N GLY A 49 -7.33 2.71 9.69
CA GLY A 49 -7.63 2.64 8.26
C GLY A 49 -8.36 1.34 7.89
N GLY A 50 -8.06 0.79 6.76
CA GLY A 50 -8.62 -0.49 6.33
C GLY A 50 -7.84 -1.69 6.85
N LEU A 51 -8.13 -2.86 6.26
CA LEU A 51 -7.42 -4.09 6.53
C LEU A 51 -6.60 -4.51 5.31
N LEU A 52 -5.41 -4.99 5.57
CA LEU A 52 -4.60 -5.70 4.58
C LEU A 52 -4.66 -7.19 4.92
N ILE A 53 -5.16 -7.99 3.98
CA ILE A 53 -5.42 -9.40 4.22
C ILE A 53 -4.56 -10.24 3.28
N ALA A 54 -3.76 -11.15 3.84
CA ALA A 54 -2.99 -12.10 3.05
C ALA A 54 -3.74 -13.44 3.02
N VAL A 55 -3.99 -13.94 1.81
CA VAL A 55 -4.69 -15.23 1.60
C VAL A 55 -3.96 -16.04 0.54
N ALA A 56 -4.25 -17.34 0.49
CA ALA A 56 -3.73 -18.19 -0.58
C ALA A 56 -4.21 -17.68 -1.95
N GLU A 57 -3.35 -17.73 -2.94
CA GLU A 57 -3.65 -17.23 -4.29
C GLU A 57 -4.95 -17.81 -4.85
N LYS A 58 -5.20 -19.10 -4.64
CA LYS A 58 -6.41 -19.77 -5.11
C LYS A 58 -7.71 -19.23 -4.50
N ASP A 59 -7.64 -18.61 -3.35
CA ASP A 59 -8.80 -18.09 -2.63
C ASP A 59 -8.99 -16.58 -2.82
N ALA A 60 -8.01 -15.88 -3.37
CA ALA A 60 -8.02 -14.42 -3.45
C ALA A 60 -9.17 -13.87 -4.29
N ALA A 61 -9.43 -14.45 -5.45
CA ALA A 61 -10.49 -13.99 -6.34
C ALA A 61 -11.87 -14.17 -5.73
N GLN A 62 -12.11 -15.31 -5.06
CA GLN A 62 -13.38 -15.57 -4.40
C GLN A 62 -13.59 -14.65 -3.21
N LEU A 63 -12.58 -14.45 -2.38
CA LEU A 63 -12.66 -13.52 -1.25
C LEU A 63 -12.96 -12.10 -1.72
N HIS A 64 -12.27 -11.65 -2.75
CA HIS A 64 -12.50 -10.33 -3.35
C HIS A 64 -13.96 -10.19 -3.81
N HIS A 65 -14.47 -11.19 -4.51
CA HIS A 65 -15.85 -11.20 -5.00
C HIS A 65 -16.86 -11.11 -3.84
N GLU A 66 -16.67 -11.91 -2.80
CA GLU A 66 -17.56 -11.92 -1.65
C GLU A 66 -17.54 -10.59 -0.90
N LEU A 67 -16.37 -9.97 -0.75
CA LEU A 67 -16.26 -8.66 -0.11
C LEU A 67 -16.98 -7.58 -0.89
N VAL A 68 -16.80 -7.54 -2.21
CA VAL A 68 -17.47 -6.57 -3.07
C VAL A 68 -19.00 -6.76 -3.04
N GLU A 69 -19.47 -7.99 -3.07
CA GLU A 69 -20.91 -8.29 -2.97
C GLU A 69 -21.50 -7.92 -1.62
N SER A 70 -20.70 -7.95 -0.57
CA SER A 70 -21.11 -7.51 0.77
C SER A 70 -21.13 -5.97 0.93
N GLY A 71 -20.77 -5.23 -0.10
CA GLY A 71 -20.76 -3.77 -0.07
C GLY A 71 -19.45 -3.17 0.44
N VAL A 72 -18.40 -3.98 0.58
CA VAL A 72 -17.08 -3.52 1.02
C VAL A 72 -16.25 -3.12 -0.20
N GLN A 73 -15.58 -1.97 -0.14
CA GLN A 73 -14.58 -1.60 -1.13
C GLN A 73 -13.34 -2.45 -0.90
N ALA A 74 -13.03 -3.32 -1.85
CA ALA A 74 -11.89 -4.21 -1.76
C ALA A 74 -11.12 -4.24 -3.08
N SER A 75 -9.79 -4.34 -2.98
CA SER A 75 -8.92 -4.43 -4.16
C SER A 75 -7.81 -5.43 -3.88
N ILE A 76 -7.40 -6.14 -4.93
CA ILE A 76 -6.20 -6.96 -4.85
C ILE A 76 -5.01 -6.04 -5.15
N VAL A 77 -4.16 -5.84 -4.15
CA VAL A 77 -3.10 -4.83 -4.22
C VAL A 77 -1.71 -5.39 -4.46
N GLY A 78 -1.54 -6.70 -4.39
CA GLY A 78 -0.23 -7.30 -4.61
C GLY A 78 -0.20 -8.80 -4.38
N HIS A 79 1.00 -9.35 -4.46
CA HIS A 79 1.27 -10.76 -4.30
C HIS A 79 2.44 -10.96 -3.34
N VAL A 80 2.41 -12.07 -2.61
CA VAL A 80 3.55 -12.54 -1.83
C VAL A 80 4.34 -13.50 -2.72
N THR A 81 5.64 -13.27 -2.80
CA THR A 81 6.56 -14.09 -3.59
C THR A 81 7.63 -14.70 -2.69
N GLU A 82 8.53 -15.49 -3.27
CA GLU A 82 9.70 -15.96 -2.56
C GLU A 82 10.59 -14.79 -2.13
N ALA A 83 11.39 -15.00 -1.09
CA ALA A 83 12.29 -13.99 -0.57
C ALA A 83 13.27 -13.50 -1.64
N GLN A 84 13.41 -12.19 -1.74
CA GLN A 84 14.31 -11.50 -2.66
C GLN A 84 15.20 -10.55 -1.86
N ASP A 85 16.00 -9.74 -2.57
CA ASP A 85 16.89 -8.76 -1.92
C ASP A 85 16.13 -7.69 -1.14
N TYR A 86 14.89 -7.42 -1.52
CA TYR A 86 14.01 -6.46 -0.87
C TYR A 86 12.78 -7.15 -0.31
N SER A 87 12.31 -6.69 0.84
CA SER A 87 11.09 -7.22 1.47
C SER A 87 9.83 -6.80 0.74
N ILE A 88 9.84 -5.61 0.15
CA ILE A 88 8.70 -5.02 -0.56
C ILE A 88 9.19 -4.44 -1.88
N ILE A 89 8.47 -4.75 -2.95
CA ILE A 89 8.72 -4.17 -4.27
C ILE A 89 7.47 -3.40 -4.69
N LEU A 90 7.61 -2.11 -4.94
CA LEU A 90 6.54 -1.25 -5.46
C LEU A 90 6.64 -1.16 -6.97
N ARG A 91 5.51 -1.40 -7.62
CA ARG A 91 5.42 -1.34 -9.09
C ARG A 91 4.31 -0.41 -9.55
#